data_c8e47c54ff563e196abb0da0ab979673
#
_entry.id   c8e47c54ff563e196abb0da0ab979673
#
_cell.length_a   1.000
_cell.length_b   1.000
_cell.length_c   1.000
_cell.angle_alpha   90.00
_cell.angle_beta   90.00
_cell.angle_gamma   90.00
#
_symmetry.space_group_name_H-M   'P 1'
#
loop_
_entity.id
_entity.type
_entity.pdbx_description
1 polymer ?
#
loop_
_entity_poly.entity_id
_entity_poly.type
_entity_poly.pdbx_seq_one_letter_code
_entity_poly.pdbx_strand_id
1 'polypeptide(L)'
;HMSLFRELVEQRSDKNWQEYFTDKFDKECTIPDNLCIACWNCSLFGGLEAGKGATFSRIRYFDTYSVEDAADCIAMEGSEEGIGIGNQVYEDVNKARGAETYHLYEYVKAGTRFPFITIIESPTLLDLAGYLNAVRRADGHGYGKYSANHGKFDTKFLVVATGYPRFSVLDMLKWADDGTLESRFAERKVHFDDLHGSVGLFGEEIEALAGKLTGAFDGYFKALG
;
A
#
# COMPACT_ATOMS: atom_id res chain seq x y z
N HIS A 1 17.31 -10.76 0.76
CA HIS A 1 17.17 -9.97 -0.48
C HIS A 1 18.50 -9.35 -0.89
N MET A 2 19.27 -8.87 0.08
CA MET A 2 20.60 -8.30 -0.16
C MET A 2 21.60 -9.32 -0.68
N SER A 3 21.55 -10.58 -0.22
CA SER A 3 22.47 -11.64 -0.66
C SER A 3 22.38 -11.92 -2.15
N LEU A 4 21.16 -12.01 -2.71
CA LEU A 4 21.01 -12.26 -4.14
C LEU A 4 21.43 -11.08 -5.01
N PHE A 5 21.09 -9.86 -4.57
CA PHE A 5 21.54 -8.68 -5.30
C PHE A 5 23.07 -8.61 -5.29
N ARG A 6 23.70 -8.99 -4.18
CA ARG A 6 25.15 -9.15 -4.05
C ARG A 6 25.68 -10.19 -5.04
N GLU A 7 25.09 -11.38 -5.10
CA GLU A 7 25.47 -12.40 -6.11
C GLU A 7 25.31 -11.93 -7.55
N LEU A 8 24.20 -11.24 -7.87
CA LEU A 8 23.97 -10.68 -9.20
C LEU A 8 24.99 -9.59 -9.57
N VAL A 9 25.44 -8.80 -8.60
CA VAL A 9 26.46 -7.76 -8.77
C VAL A 9 27.85 -8.41 -8.90
N GLU A 10 28.15 -9.41 -8.07
CA GLU A 10 29.42 -10.15 -8.12
C GLU A 10 29.59 -10.93 -9.44
N GLN A 11 28.50 -11.40 -10.05
CA GLN A 11 28.53 -12.05 -11.37
C GLN A 11 28.72 -11.08 -12.54
N ARG A 12 28.57 -9.78 -12.33
CA ARG A 12 28.85 -8.78 -13.36
C ARG A 12 30.33 -8.37 -13.31
N SER A 13 30.99 -8.43 -14.45
CA SER A 13 32.40 -8.07 -14.59
C SER A 13 32.72 -6.57 -14.52
N ASP A 14 31.72 -5.71 -14.27
CA ASP A 14 31.89 -4.26 -14.18
C ASP A 14 32.24 -3.84 -12.75
N LYS A 15 33.53 -3.54 -12.54
CA LYS A 15 34.08 -3.12 -11.24
C LYS A 15 33.42 -1.86 -10.65
N ASN A 16 32.96 -0.91 -11.50
CA ASN A 16 32.33 0.31 -11.01
C ASN A 16 30.98 0.02 -10.34
N TRP A 17 30.25 -0.95 -10.87
CA TRP A 17 29.01 -1.40 -10.25
C TRP A 17 29.25 -2.21 -8.98
N GLN A 18 30.31 -3.03 -8.96
CA GLN A 18 30.70 -3.78 -7.76
C GLN A 18 31.09 -2.86 -6.61
N GLU A 19 31.94 -1.84 -6.87
CA GLU A 19 32.31 -0.85 -5.85
C GLU A 19 31.11 -0.06 -5.36
N TYR A 20 30.27 0.44 -6.27
CA TYR A 20 29.07 1.19 -5.91
C TYR A 20 28.14 0.37 -5.02
N PHE A 21 27.93 -0.89 -5.36
CA PHE A 21 27.04 -1.74 -4.60
C PHE A 21 27.68 -2.27 -3.32
N THR A 22 28.96 -2.61 -3.29
CA THR A 22 29.63 -3.09 -2.08
C THR A 22 29.57 -2.02 -0.98
N ASP A 23 29.80 -0.77 -1.32
CA ASP A 23 29.76 0.34 -0.38
C ASP A 23 28.33 0.64 0.14
N LYS A 24 27.34 0.42 -0.69
CA LYS A 24 25.92 0.67 -0.36
C LYS A 24 25.22 -0.51 0.34
N PHE A 25 25.66 -1.74 0.09
CA PHE A 25 24.97 -2.96 0.52
C PHE A 25 25.63 -3.69 1.69
N ASP A 26 26.75 -3.21 2.19
CA ASP A 26 27.37 -3.76 3.42
C ASP A 26 26.55 -3.44 4.68
N LYS A 27 25.58 -2.54 4.57
CA LYS A 27 24.69 -2.16 5.65
C LYS A 27 23.26 -2.53 5.27
N GLU A 28 22.50 -2.99 6.24
CA GLU A 28 21.06 -3.20 6.04
C GLU A 28 20.38 -1.91 5.57
N CYS A 29 19.44 -2.04 4.63
CA CYS A 29 18.62 -0.91 4.19
C CYS A 29 17.68 -0.52 5.33
N THR A 30 18.08 0.45 6.12
CA THR A 30 17.29 1.00 7.23
C THR A 30 16.76 2.38 6.86
N ILE A 31 15.45 2.56 6.99
CA ILE A 31 14.80 3.85 6.76
C ILE A 31 14.82 4.61 8.09
N PRO A 32 15.27 5.89 8.12
CA PRO A 32 15.75 6.75 7.03
C PRO A 32 17.26 6.75 6.81
N ASP A 33 18.03 6.05 7.62
CA ASP A 33 19.45 6.34 7.81
C ASP A 33 20.38 5.68 6.79
N ASN A 34 19.92 4.67 6.07
CA ASN A 34 20.73 3.95 5.10
C ASN A 34 19.90 3.37 3.95
N LEU A 35 19.60 4.21 2.96
CA LEU A 35 18.82 3.82 1.79
C LEU A 35 19.74 3.15 0.75
N CYS A 36 19.43 1.91 0.39
CA CYS A 36 20.20 1.21 -0.65
C CYS A 36 19.85 1.66 -2.08
N ILE A 37 18.70 2.35 -2.28
CA ILE A 37 18.17 2.86 -3.56
C ILE A 37 17.80 1.73 -4.55
N ALA A 38 18.29 0.53 -4.37
CA ALA A 38 18.17 -0.58 -5.32
C ALA A 38 17.19 -1.68 -4.88
N CYS A 39 16.85 -1.79 -3.60
CA CYS A 39 15.84 -2.76 -3.17
C CYS A 39 14.44 -2.34 -3.65
N TRP A 40 13.52 -3.29 -3.68
CA TRP A 40 12.15 -3.04 -4.14
C TRP A 40 11.47 -1.87 -3.40
N ASN A 41 11.63 -1.78 -2.08
CA ASN A 41 11.08 -0.68 -1.29
C ASN A 41 11.64 0.68 -1.73
N CYS A 42 12.97 0.83 -1.78
CA CYS A 42 13.59 2.09 -2.20
C CYS A 42 13.25 2.43 -3.65
N SER A 43 13.21 1.43 -4.53
CA SER A 43 12.89 1.63 -5.96
C SER A 43 11.44 2.06 -6.18
N LEU A 44 10.48 1.54 -5.40
CA LEU A 44 9.06 1.82 -5.59
C LEU A 44 8.62 3.04 -4.77
N PHE A 45 8.95 3.09 -3.49
CA PHE A 45 8.48 4.12 -2.56
C PHE A 45 9.42 5.32 -2.47
N GLY A 46 10.62 5.19 -3.03
CA GLY A 46 11.62 6.22 -2.89
C GLY A 46 12.18 6.32 -1.47
N GLY A 47 12.93 7.37 -1.23
CA GLY A 47 13.48 7.67 0.08
C GLY A 47 14.32 8.92 0.08
N LEU A 48 14.45 9.52 1.24
CA LEU A 48 15.29 10.70 1.48
C LEU A 48 16.27 10.39 2.59
N GLU A 49 17.55 10.51 2.31
CA GLU A 49 18.60 10.47 3.31
C GLU A 49 19.27 11.84 3.40
N ALA A 50 19.24 12.45 4.58
CA ALA A 50 19.76 13.78 4.79
C ALA A 50 21.27 13.84 4.43
N GLY A 51 21.62 14.71 3.49
CA GLY A 51 23.01 14.90 3.03
C GLY A 51 23.54 13.87 2.04
N LYS A 52 22.76 12.84 1.66
CA LYS A 52 23.24 11.76 0.76
C LYS A 52 22.42 11.58 -0.52
N GLY A 53 21.22 12.14 -0.59
CA GLY A 53 20.40 12.10 -1.79
C GLY A 53 18.95 11.71 -1.55
N ALA A 54 18.16 11.85 -2.59
CA ALA A 54 16.74 11.51 -2.59
C ALA A 54 16.40 10.70 -3.84
N THR A 55 15.53 9.70 -3.67
CA THR A 55 14.91 8.99 -4.78
C THR A 55 13.41 9.22 -4.72
N PHE A 56 12.81 9.66 -5.82
CA PHE A 56 11.39 9.91 -5.87
C PHE A 56 10.60 8.59 -5.85
N SER A 57 9.44 8.63 -5.20
CA SER A 57 8.48 7.54 -5.26
C SER A 57 7.92 7.39 -6.68
N ARG A 58 7.87 6.17 -7.17
CA ARG A 58 7.18 5.81 -8.42
C ARG A 58 5.73 5.41 -8.19
N ILE A 59 5.32 5.24 -6.93
CA ILE A 59 3.95 4.95 -6.56
C ILE A 59 3.30 6.20 -5.98
N ARG A 60 2.09 6.48 -6.43
CA ARG A 60 1.28 7.62 -5.99
C ARG A 60 -0.07 7.12 -5.53
N TYR A 61 -0.47 7.55 -4.36
CA TYR A 61 -1.79 7.32 -3.80
C TYR A 61 -2.58 8.63 -3.89
N PHE A 62 -3.82 8.52 -4.30
CA PHE A 62 -4.72 9.66 -4.29
C PHE A 62 -5.51 9.68 -3.00
N ASP A 63 -5.81 10.87 -2.51
CA ASP A 63 -6.71 11.04 -1.38
C ASP A 63 -8.07 10.42 -1.70
N THR A 64 -8.64 9.78 -0.70
CA THR A 64 -9.96 9.16 -0.80
C THR A 64 -10.85 9.62 0.33
N TYR A 65 -12.14 9.50 0.12
CA TYR A 65 -13.17 9.82 1.10
C TYR A 65 -14.11 8.63 1.23
N SER A 66 -14.80 8.55 2.36
CA SER A 66 -15.87 7.57 2.53
C SER A 66 -17.02 7.85 1.56
N VAL A 67 -17.64 6.79 1.05
CA VAL A 67 -18.90 6.91 0.29
C VAL A 67 -20.03 7.31 1.23
N GLU A 68 -20.01 6.75 2.45
CA GLU A 68 -20.97 7.01 3.50
C GLU A 68 -20.70 8.36 4.18
N ASP A 69 -21.75 9.05 4.62
CA ASP A 69 -21.62 10.30 5.37
C ASP A 69 -20.91 10.08 6.71
N ALA A 70 -20.21 11.10 7.19
CA ALA A 70 -19.44 11.03 8.43
C ALA A 70 -20.30 10.61 9.63
N ALA A 71 -21.55 11.04 9.68
CA ALA A 71 -22.49 10.65 10.74
C ALA A 71 -22.79 9.15 10.74
N ASP A 72 -22.73 8.50 9.58
CA ASP A 72 -23.04 7.09 9.42
C ASP A 72 -21.81 6.20 9.60
N CYS A 73 -20.63 6.70 9.22
CA CYS A 73 -19.41 5.90 9.17
C CYS A 73 -18.42 6.15 10.32
N ILE A 74 -18.60 7.20 11.13
CA ILE A 74 -17.73 7.47 12.26
C ILE A 74 -18.42 7.07 13.57
N ALA A 75 -17.69 6.37 14.42
CA ALA A 75 -18.13 6.07 15.79
C ALA A 75 -17.04 6.47 16.79
N MET A 76 -17.47 6.76 18.02
CA MET A 76 -16.57 7.07 19.12
C MET A 76 -16.41 5.84 20.01
N GLU A 77 -15.21 5.64 20.52
CA GLU A 77 -14.94 4.63 21.56
C GLU A 77 -15.87 4.85 22.77
N GLY A 78 -16.45 3.75 23.27
CA GLY A 78 -17.39 3.82 24.40
C GLY A 78 -18.84 4.13 24.04
N SER A 79 -19.15 4.36 22.75
CA SER A 79 -20.53 4.36 22.27
C SER A 79 -21.08 2.93 22.18
N GLU A 80 -22.41 2.78 22.09
CA GLU A 80 -23.06 1.44 21.95
C GLU A 80 -22.52 0.64 20.75
N GLU A 81 -21.99 1.34 19.75
CA GLU A 81 -21.42 0.76 18.53
C GLU A 81 -19.90 0.60 18.62
N GLY A 82 -19.27 1.05 19.70
CA GLY A 82 -17.82 1.13 19.89
C GLY A 82 -17.27 0.08 20.84
N ILE A 83 -16.18 -0.55 20.40
CA ILE A 83 -15.38 -1.41 21.28
C ILE A 83 -14.36 -0.52 21.97
N GLY A 84 -14.46 -0.38 23.30
CA GLY A 84 -13.47 0.33 24.09
C GLY A 84 -12.08 -0.28 23.93
N ILE A 85 -11.14 0.51 23.45
CA ILE A 85 -9.73 0.11 23.45
C ILE A 85 -9.13 0.50 24.77
N GLY A 86 -8.70 -0.48 25.51
CA GLY A 86 -8.28 -0.43 26.90
C GLY A 86 -7.45 0.77 27.30
N ASN A 87 -7.60 1.12 28.54
CA ASN A 87 -6.92 2.20 29.24
C ASN A 87 -5.40 2.16 29.03
N GLN A 88 -4.78 3.32 28.91
CA GLN A 88 -3.34 3.41 29.07
C GLN A 88 -2.96 2.87 30.46
N VAL A 89 -2.18 1.80 30.47
CA VAL A 89 -1.58 1.30 31.69
C VAL A 89 -0.40 2.23 32.01
N TYR A 90 -0.54 3.02 33.07
CA TYR A 90 0.57 3.79 33.60
C TYR A 90 1.40 2.91 34.54
N GLU A 91 2.67 2.80 34.29
CA GLU A 91 3.61 2.10 35.18
C GLU A 91 3.73 2.75 36.55
N ASP A 92 3.40 4.04 36.66
CA ASP A 92 3.46 4.83 37.90
C ASP A 92 2.06 5.27 38.32
N VAL A 93 1.55 4.66 39.38
CA VAL A 93 0.25 4.94 39.98
C VAL A 93 0.11 6.40 40.42
N ASN A 94 1.22 7.10 40.73
CA ASN A 94 1.22 8.50 41.11
C ASN A 94 1.01 9.43 39.93
N LYS A 95 1.48 9.02 38.74
CA LYS A 95 1.17 9.73 37.49
C LYS A 95 -0.27 9.51 37.01
N ALA A 96 -0.86 8.37 37.36
CA ALA A 96 -2.25 8.07 37.02
C ALA A 96 -3.25 8.91 37.83
N ARG A 97 -2.91 9.32 39.04
CA ARG A 97 -3.83 10.06 39.95
C ARG A 97 -4.18 11.50 39.53
N GLY A 98 -3.54 12.04 38.51
CA GLY A 98 -3.82 13.39 37.99
C GLY A 98 -4.22 13.47 36.53
N ALA A 99 -4.21 12.36 35.83
CA ALA A 99 -4.45 12.30 34.41
C ALA A 99 -5.54 11.29 34.07
N GLU A 100 -6.76 11.63 34.42
CA GLU A 100 -7.94 11.02 33.80
C GLU A 100 -8.04 11.50 32.36
N THR A 101 -7.02 11.20 31.56
CA THR A 101 -7.05 11.42 30.12
C THR A 101 -7.71 10.20 29.50
N TYR A 102 -9.02 10.22 29.47
CA TYR A 102 -9.75 9.35 28.57
C TYR A 102 -9.41 9.78 27.14
N HIS A 103 -8.60 9.00 26.46
CA HIS A 103 -8.43 9.18 25.04
C HIS A 103 -9.67 8.59 24.36
N LEU A 104 -10.61 9.42 24.00
CA LEU A 104 -11.71 9.04 23.13
C LEU A 104 -11.13 8.90 21.72
N TYR A 105 -11.21 7.71 21.15
CA TYR A 105 -10.79 7.47 19.78
C TYR A 105 -12.02 7.46 18.90
N GLU A 106 -11.97 8.30 17.87
CA GLU A 106 -12.87 8.16 16.74
C GLU A 106 -12.33 7.05 15.83
N TYR A 107 -13.20 6.22 15.31
CA TYR A 107 -12.86 5.19 14.36
C TYR A 107 -13.94 5.05 13.29
N VAL A 108 -13.52 4.48 12.16
CA VAL A 108 -14.42 4.22 11.06
C VAL A 108 -15.11 2.87 11.26
N LYS A 109 -16.43 2.84 11.15
CA LYS A 109 -17.24 1.64 11.29
C LYS A 109 -16.92 0.63 10.19
N ALA A 110 -17.10 -0.65 10.53
CA ALA A 110 -17.03 -1.71 9.53
C ALA A 110 -18.08 -1.53 8.43
N GLY A 111 -17.71 -1.83 7.19
CA GLY A 111 -18.59 -1.67 6.03
C GLY A 111 -18.50 -0.32 5.34
N THR A 112 -17.78 0.65 5.90
CA THR A 112 -17.50 1.93 5.22
C THR A 112 -16.63 1.71 3.99
N ARG A 113 -17.02 2.31 2.86
CA ARG A 113 -16.37 2.12 1.56
C ARG A 113 -15.50 3.31 1.19
N PHE A 114 -14.31 3.02 0.66
CA PHE A 114 -13.34 4.03 0.22
C PHE A 114 -12.86 3.71 -1.19
N PRO A 115 -13.39 4.35 -2.24
CA PRO A 115 -12.83 4.22 -3.57
C PRO A 115 -11.42 4.83 -3.62
N PHE A 116 -10.47 4.14 -4.21
CA PHE A 116 -9.09 4.63 -4.28
C PHE A 116 -8.48 4.43 -5.68
N ILE A 117 -7.49 5.26 -5.98
CA ILE A 117 -6.67 5.15 -7.20
C ILE A 117 -5.21 5.09 -6.76
N THR A 118 -4.48 4.13 -7.31
CA THR A 118 -3.02 4.05 -7.17
C THR A 118 -2.40 4.07 -8.55
N ILE A 119 -1.40 4.92 -8.74
CA ILE A 119 -0.64 4.98 -9.99
C ILE A 119 0.80 4.54 -9.70
N ILE A 120 1.32 3.63 -10.50
CA ILE A 120 2.72 3.22 -10.46
C ILE A 120 3.37 3.64 -11.77
N GLU A 121 4.35 4.53 -11.70
CA GLU A 121 5.08 5.02 -12.87
C GLU A 121 6.12 3.99 -13.32
N SER A 122 6.13 3.69 -14.62
CA SER A 122 7.06 2.71 -15.23
C SER A 122 7.15 1.40 -14.44
N PRO A 123 6.03 0.72 -14.16
CA PRO A 123 6.03 -0.45 -13.31
C PRO A 123 6.71 -1.64 -13.99
N THR A 124 7.39 -2.43 -13.21
CA THR A 124 7.78 -3.79 -13.57
C THR A 124 6.70 -4.78 -13.10
N LEU A 125 6.74 -6.01 -13.63
CA LEU A 125 5.86 -7.07 -13.10
C LEU A 125 6.13 -7.37 -11.63
N LEU A 126 7.37 -7.18 -11.17
CA LEU A 126 7.74 -7.33 -9.76
C LEU A 126 7.09 -6.24 -8.89
N ASP A 127 7.03 -5.00 -9.37
CA ASP A 127 6.36 -3.91 -8.65
C ASP A 127 4.87 -4.21 -8.49
N LEU A 128 4.21 -4.66 -9.55
CA LEU A 128 2.80 -5.02 -9.50
C LEU A 128 2.55 -6.22 -8.57
N ALA A 129 3.36 -7.27 -8.70
CA ALA A 129 3.27 -8.46 -7.83
C ALA A 129 3.47 -8.11 -6.35
N GLY A 130 4.50 -7.31 -6.07
CA GLY A 130 4.80 -6.86 -4.72
C GLY A 130 3.68 -6.00 -4.14
N TYR A 131 3.13 -5.08 -4.93
CA TYR A 131 2.02 -4.23 -4.50
C TYR A 131 0.76 -5.04 -4.17
N LEU A 132 0.31 -5.90 -5.09
CA LEU A 132 -0.88 -6.74 -4.87
C LEU A 132 -0.71 -7.65 -3.66
N ASN A 133 0.47 -8.25 -3.49
CA ASN A 133 0.77 -9.08 -2.32
C ASN A 133 0.81 -8.26 -1.02
N ALA A 134 1.39 -7.07 -1.05
CA ALA A 134 1.44 -6.18 0.12
C ALA A 134 0.04 -5.76 0.58
N VAL A 135 -0.85 -5.39 -0.35
CA VAL A 135 -2.23 -5.03 -0.04
C VAL A 135 -2.97 -6.22 0.58
N ARG A 136 -2.91 -7.40 -0.02
CA ARG A 136 -3.56 -8.60 0.53
C ARG A 136 -3.06 -8.96 1.93
N ARG A 137 -1.76 -8.83 2.19
CA ARG A 137 -1.20 -9.05 3.52
C ARG A 137 -1.67 -7.98 4.50
N ALA A 138 -1.69 -6.72 4.08
CA ALA A 138 -2.15 -5.62 4.91
C ALA A 138 -3.63 -5.75 5.26
N ASP A 139 -4.48 -6.18 4.33
CA ASP A 139 -5.89 -6.47 4.61
C ASP A 139 -6.04 -7.53 5.72
N GLY A 140 -5.26 -8.60 5.66
CA GLY A 140 -5.27 -9.65 6.67
C GLY A 140 -4.69 -9.24 8.02
N HIS A 141 -3.59 -8.50 8.02
CA HIS A 141 -2.91 -8.05 9.25
C HIS A 141 -3.49 -6.75 9.82
N GLY A 142 -4.11 -5.91 8.99
CA GLY A 142 -4.62 -4.59 9.33
C GLY A 142 -3.60 -3.48 9.09
N TYR A 143 -4.12 -2.26 9.03
CA TYR A 143 -3.35 -1.03 8.79
C TYR A 143 -3.25 -0.21 10.08
N GLY A 144 -2.12 0.43 10.28
CA GLY A 144 -1.91 1.39 11.36
C GLY A 144 -1.56 0.79 12.72
N LYS A 145 -1.54 1.65 13.73
CA LYS A 145 -1.03 1.34 15.07
C LYS A 145 -1.84 0.28 15.81
N TYR A 146 -3.14 0.24 15.57
CA TYR A 146 -4.08 -0.65 16.26
C TYR A 146 -4.57 -1.80 15.38
N SER A 147 -3.73 -2.24 14.45
CA SER A 147 -4.05 -3.23 13.42
C SER A 147 -4.56 -4.59 13.95
N ALA A 148 -4.32 -4.92 15.21
CA ALA A 148 -4.87 -6.13 15.83
C ALA A 148 -6.42 -6.10 15.88
N ASN A 149 -6.99 -4.95 16.20
CA ASN A 149 -8.43 -4.78 16.43
C ASN A 149 -9.11 -3.93 15.35
N HIS A 150 -8.36 -3.00 14.76
CA HIS A 150 -8.86 -2.01 13.79
C HIS A 150 -8.00 -2.01 12.51
N GLY A 151 -8.40 -1.18 11.55
CA GLY A 151 -7.67 -1.01 10.31
C GLY A 151 -7.72 -2.24 9.40
N LYS A 152 -8.72 -3.10 9.55
CA LYS A 152 -8.98 -4.23 8.66
C LYS A 152 -9.75 -3.74 7.45
N PHE A 153 -9.27 -4.09 6.28
CA PHE A 153 -9.90 -3.77 5.01
C PHE A 153 -10.14 -5.03 4.20
N ASP A 154 -11.10 -4.96 3.32
CA ASP A 154 -11.33 -5.94 2.25
C ASP A 154 -11.17 -5.20 0.92
N THR A 155 -9.97 -5.29 0.36
CA THR A 155 -9.63 -4.53 -0.85
C THR A 155 -10.04 -5.28 -2.10
N LYS A 156 -10.94 -4.67 -2.87
CA LYS A 156 -11.38 -5.15 -4.17
C LYS A 156 -10.78 -4.30 -5.28
N PHE A 157 -9.91 -4.87 -6.07
CA PHE A 157 -9.41 -4.22 -7.28
C PHE A 157 -10.43 -4.32 -8.39
N LEU A 158 -10.90 -3.17 -8.89
CA LEU A 158 -11.90 -3.10 -9.97
C LEU A 158 -11.23 -3.12 -11.35
N VAL A 159 -10.04 -2.53 -11.44
CA VAL A 159 -9.25 -2.48 -12.67
C VAL A 159 -7.76 -2.39 -12.39
N VAL A 160 -6.97 -3.05 -13.21
CA VAL A 160 -5.52 -2.83 -13.38
C VAL A 160 -5.29 -2.52 -14.84
N ALA A 161 -4.87 -1.30 -15.16
CA ALA A 161 -4.72 -0.85 -16.54
C ALA A 161 -3.42 -0.10 -16.76
N THR A 162 -2.95 -0.07 -18.01
CA THR A 162 -1.89 0.83 -18.47
C THR A 162 -2.52 2.17 -18.87
N GLY A 163 -1.80 3.27 -18.66
CA GLY A 163 -2.29 4.61 -18.93
C GLY A 163 -2.97 5.28 -17.72
N TYR A 164 -3.20 6.58 -17.84
CA TYR A 164 -3.83 7.35 -16.76
C TYR A 164 -5.35 7.26 -16.83
N PRO A 165 -6.05 7.13 -15.68
CA PRO A 165 -7.50 7.13 -15.68
C PRO A 165 -8.03 8.50 -16.12
N ARG A 166 -9.07 8.50 -16.96
CA ARG A 166 -9.84 9.70 -17.31
C ARG A 166 -11.03 9.93 -16.36
N PHE A 167 -10.87 9.48 -15.14
CA PHE A 167 -11.79 9.67 -14.03
C PHE A 167 -11.02 9.90 -12.75
N SER A 168 -11.62 10.55 -11.81
CA SER A 168 -11.06 10.87 -10.50
C SER A 168 -11.66 10.00 -9.40
N VAL A 169 -11.10 10.08 -8.19
CA VAL A 169 -11.72 9.49 -6.99
C VAL A 169 -13.11 10.09 -6.74
N LEU A 170 -13.31 11.38 -7.05
CA LEU A 170 -14.61 12.04 -6.89
C LEU A 170 -15.66 11.47 -7.87
N ASP A 171 -15.26 11.11 -9.09
CA ASP A 171 -16.16 10.42 -10.02
C ASP A 171 -16.51 9.03 -9.49
N MET A 172 -15.55 8.31 -8.92
CA MET A 172 -15.79 7.01 -8.31
C MET A 172 -16.72 7.11 -7.09
N LEU A 173 -16.56 8.14 -6.24
CA LEU A 173 -17.48 8.40 -5.12
C LEU A 173 -18.91 8.60 -5.62
N LYS A 174 -19.09 9.44 -6.63
CA LYS A 174 -20.40 9.67 -7.23
C LYS A 174 -21.01 8.37 -7.81
N TRP A 175 -20.19 7.56 -8.48
CA TRP A 175 -20.66 6.27 -9.01
C TRP A 175 -20.95 5.24 -7.91
N ALA A 176 -20.26 5.32 -6.79
CA ALA A 176 -20.54 4.47 -5.62
C ALA A 176 -21.84 4.88 -4.92
N ASP A 177 -22.09 6.19 -4.81
CA ASP A 177 -23.31 6.75 -4.24
C ASP A 177 -24.54 6.41 -5.10
N ASP A 178 -24.44 6.52 -6.42
CA ASP A 178 -25.51 6.17 -7.35
C ASP A 178 -25.62 4.63 -7.63
N GLY A 179 -24.77 3.82 -6.99
CA GLY A 179 -24.77 2.36 -7.12
C GLY A 179 -24.27 1.82 -8.45
N THR A 180 -23.63 2.66 -9.29
CA THR A 180 -23.16 2.27 -10.63
C THR A 180 -21.69 1.92 -10.70
N LEU A 181 -20.90 2.09 -9.61
CA LEU A 181 -19.46 1.93 -9.61
C LEU A 181 -19.03 0.56 -10.18
N GLU A 182 -19.49 -0.53 -9.59
CA GLU A 182 -19.06 -1.87 -10.00
C GLU A 182 -19.50 -2.20 -11.43
N SER A 183 -20.73 -1.83 -11.81
CA SER A 183 -21.24 -2.08 -13.16
C SER A 183 -20.45 -1.34 -14.23
N ARG A 184 -20.00 -0.10 -13.94
CA ARG A 184 -19.16 0.67 -14.88
C ARG A 184 -17.84 -0.03 -15.18
N PHE A 185 -17.20 -0.60 -14.16
CA PHE A 185 -15.97 -1.37 -14.34
C PHE A 185 -16.23 -2.73 -14.99
N ALA A 186 -17.26 -3.46 -14.57
CA ALA A 186 -17.63 -4.74 -15.17
C ALA A 186 -17.96 -4.61 -16.66
N GLU A 187 -18.66 -3.56 -17.05
CA GLU A 187 -19.06 -3.28 -18.44
C GLU A 187 -17.97 -2.52 -19.23
N ARG A 188 -16.79 -2.31 -18.61
CA ARG A 188 -15.66 -1.57 -19.21
C ARG A 188 -16.05 -0.17 -19.69
N LYS A 189 -16.97 0.50 -18.99
CA LYS A 189 -17.43 1.87 -19.27
C LYS A 189 -16.54 2.95 -18.64
N VAL A 190 -15.31 2.62 -18.31
CA VAL A 190 -14.30 3.52 -17.79
C VAL A 190 -13.20 3.71 -18.84
N HIS A 191 -12.66 4.92 -18.92
CA HIS A 191 -11.70 5.29 -19.95
C HIS A 191 -10.33 5.62 -19.33
N PHE A 192 -9.28 5.27 -20.08
CA PHE A 192 -7.89 5.59 -19.77
C PHE A 192 -7.27 6.34 -20.94
N ASP A 193 -6.22 7.12 -20.67
CA ASP A 193 -5.44 7.74 -21.72
C ASP A 193 -4.72 6.67 -22.52
N ASP A 194 -4.99 6.62 -23.81
CA ASP A 194 -4.44 5.65 -24.74
C ASP A 194 -3.14 6.17 -25.35
N LEU A 195 -2.07 6.19 -24.55
CA LEU A 195 -0.76 6.62 -25.05
C LEU A 195 -0.05 5.54 -25.86
N HIS A 196 -0.36 4.25 -25.67
CA HIS A 196 0.31 3.13 -26.33
C HIS A 196 -0.57 1.87 -26.46
N GLY A 197 -1.87 2.02 -26.61
CA GLY A 197 -2.80 0.90 -26.58
C GLY A 197 -3.02 0.41 -25.14
N SER A 198 -4.00 1.00 -24.45
CA SER A 198 -4.29 0.66 -23.06
C SER A 198 -4.79 -0.78 -22.94
N VAL A 199 -4.11 -1.57 -22.12
CA VAL A 199 -4.56 -2.90 -21.72
C VAL A 199 -5.13 -2.79 -20.32
N GLY A 200 -6.41 -3.11 -20.17
CA GLY A 200 -7.07 -3.16 -18.87
C GLY A 200 -7.50 -4.59 -18.54
N LEU A 201 -7.21 -5.00 -17.31
CA LEU A 201 -7.72 -6.23 -16.71
C LEU A 201 -8.80 -5.86 -15.70
N PHE A 202 -9.91 -6.57 -15.71
CA PHE A 202 -11.09 -6.28 -14.91
C PHE A 202 -11.56 -7.52 -14.15
N GLY A 203 -12.05 -7.33 -12.94
CA GLY A 203 -12.69 -8.39 -12.16
C GLY A 203 -11.84 -9.66 -12.03
N GLU A 204 -12.35 -10.80 -12.52
CA GLU A 204 -11.69 -12.11 -12.43
C GLU A 204 -10.34 -12.17 -13.15
N GLU A 205 -10.13 -11.37 -14.19
CA GLU A 205 -8.83 -11.29 -14.88
C GLU A 205 -7.74 -10.80 -13.94
N ILE A 206 -8.08 -9.87 -13.04
CA ILE A 206 -7.15 -9.33 -12.03
C ILE A 206 -6.79 -10.42 -11.02
N GLU A 207 -7.80 -11.17 -10.54
CA GLU A 207 -7.57 -12.24 -9.57
C GLU A 207 -6.70 -13.36 -10.18
N ALA A 208 -6.92 -13.71 -11.43
CA ALA A 208 -6.09 -14.68 -12.14
C ALA A 208 -4.65 -14.20 -12.30
N LEU A 209 -4.45 -12.90 -12.64
CA LEU A 209 -3.12 -12.30 -12.72
C LEU A 209 -2.46 -12.27 -11.34
N ALA A 210 -3.17 -11.79 -10.32
CA ALA A 210 -2.65 -11.67 -8.97
C ALA A 210 -2.21 -13.04 -8.41
N GLY A 211 -2.96 -14.11 -8.66
CA GLY A 211 -2.57 -15.47 -8.27
C GLY A 211 -1.26 -15.92 -8.92
N LYS A 212 -1.12 -15.69 -10.23
CA LYS A 212 0.12 -16.01 -10.97
C LYS A 212 1.31 -15.19 -10.48
N LEU A 213 1.12 -13.88 -10.28
CA LEU A 213 2.18 -12.98 -9.82
C LEU A 213 2.61 -13.28 -8.38
N THR A 214 1.67 -13.62 -7.48
CA THR A 214 2.01 -14.00 -6.11
C THR A 214 2.86 -15.25 -6.08
N GLY A 215 2.51 -16.27 -6.85
CA GLY A 215 3.30 -17.50 -6.96
C GLY A 215 4.71 -17.24 -7.52
N ALA A 216 4.83 -16.39 -8.53
CA ALA A 216 6.11 -16.00 -9.09
C ALA A 216 6.94 -15.16 -8.10
N PHE A 217 6.31 -14.25 -7.38
CA PHE A 217 6.94 -13.42 -6.35
C PHE A 217 7.47 -14.29 -5.19
N ASP A 218 6.65 -15.19 -4.67
CA ASP A 218 7.06 -16.12 -3.60
C ASP A 218 8.16 -17.07 -4.07
N GLY A 219 8.09 -17.55 -5.31
CA GLY A 219 9.13 -18.38 -5.93
C GLY A 219 10.44 -17.63 -6.08
N TYR A 220 10.39 -16.39 -6.53
CA TYR A 220 11.53 -15.50 -6.63
C TYR A 220 12.20 -15.34 -5.26
N PHE A 221 11.47 -14.99 -4.21
CA PHE A 221 12.04 -14.79 -2.88
C PHE A 221 12.50 -16.08 -2.20
N LYS A 222 11.88 -17.23 -2.46
CA LYS A 222 12.38 -18.53 -1.99
C LYS A 222 13.68 -18.93 -2.65
N ALA A 223 13.88 -18.58 -3.91
CA ALA A 223 15.14 -18.84 -4.61
C ALA A 223 16.28 -17.91 -4.13
N LEU A 224 15.96 -16.87 -3.37
CA LEU A 224 16.88 -15.87 -2.83
C LEU A 224 17.33 -16.13 -1.38
N GLY A 225 16.62 -16.94 -0.64
CA GLY A 225 16.86 -17.23 0.78
C GLY A 225 17.44 -18.57 1.01
#